data_54bd1f9cc708d12a3f92168775367911
#
_entry.id   54bd1f9cc708d12a3f92168775367911
#
_cell.length_a   1.000
_cell.length_b   1.000
_cell.length_c   1.000
_cell.angle_alpha   90.00
_cell.angle_beta   90.00
_cell.angle_gamma   90.00
#
_symmetry.space_group_name_H-M   'P 1'
#
loop_
_entity.id
_entity.type
_entity.pdbx_description
1 polymer ?
#
loop_
_entity_poly.entity_id
_entity_poly.type
_entity_poly.pdbx_seq_one_letter_code
_entity_poly.pdbx_strand_id
1 'polypeptide(L)'
;MSDEQFVTQTMLTCLGNKRKLVGEIKNIAQEIAATLDKEKMRIVDGFSGSTVVSRAIASLAYDIHCNDMENYAYLMAKCFMEKPSEEQQKEIASYINSMNNLAENGPYVEGIITKLYAPNNTIDIKEGERVFYTR
;
A
#
# COMPACT_ATOMS: atom_id res chain seq x y z
N MET A 1 6.02 3.29 -12.50
CA MET A 1 5.16 4.05 -11.57
C MET A 1 5.81 5.40 -11.37
N SER A 2 5.10 6.51 -11.57
CA SER A 2 5.65 7.84 -11.31
C SER A 2 5.78 8.07 -9.81
N ASP A 3 6.64 9.04 -9.39
CA ASP A 3 6.81 9.39 -7.98
C ASP A 3 5.49 9.83 -7.34
N GLU A 4 4.64 10.53 -8.10
CA GLU A 4 3.32 10.93 -7.66
C GLU A 4 2.38 9.73 -7.43
N GLN A 5 2.41 8.75 -8.32
CA GLN A 5 1.64 7.51 -8.15
C GLN A 5 2.13 6.72 -6.94
N PHE A 6 3.44 6.62 -6.72
CA PHE A 6 3.99 5.94 -5.55
C PHE A 6 3.53 6.58 -4.24
N VAL A 7 3.46 7.91 -4.18
CA VAL A 7 3.02 8.64 -2.99
C VAL A 7 1.51 8.49 -2.77
N THR A 8 0.69 8.57 -3.82
CA THR A 8 -0.77 8.67 -3.70
C THR A 8 -1.50 7.33 -3.75
N GLN A 9 -0.92 6.30 -4.38
CA GLN A 9 -1.52 4.97 -4.40
C GLN A 9 -1.46 4.30 -3.04
N THR A 10 -2.59 3.73 -2.63
CA THR A 10 -2.69 2.92 -1.41
C THR A 10 -3.39 1.61 -1.72
N MET A 11 -2.90 0.51 -1.14
CA MET A 11 -3.53 -0.81 -1.26
C MET A 11 -4.88 -0.84 -0.53
N LEU A 12 -5.01 -0.10 0.56
CA LEU A 12 -6.23 0.00 1.36
C LEU A 12 -6.60 1.48 1.54
N THR A 13 -7.89 1.79 1.35
CA THR A 13 -8.42 3.11 1.65
C THR A 13 -8.97 3.11 3.07
N CYS A 14 -8.21 3.67 4.00
CA CYS A 14 -8.61 3.81 5.39
C CYS A 14 -9.40 5.10 5.61
N LEU A 15 -10.33 5.08 6.57
CA LEU A 15 -10.99 6.29 7.06
C LEU A 15 -9.93 7.27 7.59
N GLY A 16 -10.08 8.54 7.23
CA GLY A 16 -9.14 9.58 7.69
C GLY A 16 -7.80 9.60 6.96
N ASN A 17 -7.66 8.93 5.79
CA ASN A 17 -6.42 9.03 5.02
C ASN A 17 -6.12 10.48 4.63
N LYS A 18 -4.83 10.81 4.61
CA LYS A 18 -4.34 12.19 4.40
C LYS A 18 -3.98 12.50 2.94
N ARG A 19 -4.38 11.68 1.95
CA ARG A 19 -4.02 11.87 0.53
C ARG A 19 -4.30 13.27 0.01
N LYS A 20 -5.44 13.85 0.38
CA LYS A 20 -5.81 15.21 -0.05
C LYS A 20 -4.97 16.32 0.60
N LEU A 21 -4.32 16.02 1.72
CA LEU A 21 -3.50 16.97 2.48
C LEU A 21 -2.00 16.81 2.22
N VAL A 22 -1.59 15.82 1.42
CA VAL A 22 -0.18 15.49 1.19
C VAL A 22 0.63 16.69 0.70
N GLY A 23 0.10 17.44 -0.26
CA GLY A 23 0.77 18.62 -0.78
C GLY A 23 1.03 19.69 0.28
N GLU A 24 0.01 19.97 1.09
CA GLU A 24 0.08 20.94 2.18
C GLU A 24 1.05 20.50 3.27
N ILE A 25 0.97 19.23 3.70
CA ILE A 25 1.89 18.66 4.68
C ILE A 25 3.35 18.71 4.18
N LYS A 26 3.58 18.40 2.90
CA LYS A 26 4.91 18.48 2.30
C LYS A 26 5.46 19.91 2.31
N ASN A 27 4.65 20.90 1.97
CA ASN A 27 5.03 22.31 2.01
C ASN A 27 5.42 22.73 3.43
N ILE A 28 4.61 22.40 4.44
CA ILE A 28 4.91 22.68 5.84
C ILE A 28 6.24 22.02 6.27
N ALA A 29 6.46 20.75 5.87
CA ALA A 29 7.70 20.06 6.19
C ALA A 29 8.93 20.73 5.54
N GLN A 30 8.79 21.26 4.32
CA GLN A 30 9.83 22.03 3.64
C GLN A 30 10.12 23.37 4.33
N GLU A 31 9.10 24.09 4.78
CA GLU A 31 9.24 25.33 5.55
C GLU A 31 9.96 25.09 6.89
N ILE A 32 9.62 23.99 7.57
CA ILE A 32 10.32 23.58 8.80
C ILE A 32 11.80 23.29 8.51
N ALA A 33 12.10 22.53 7.46
CA ALA A 33 13.47 22.20 7.07
C ALA A 33 14.27 23.50 6.79
N ALA A 34 13.69 24.44 6.06
CA ALA A 34 14.30 25.73 5.76
C ALA A 34 14.52 26.56 7.03
N THR A 35 13.54 26.60 7.95
CA THR A 35 13.66 27.32 9.23
C THR A 35 14.76 26.76 10.12
N LEU A 36 14.98 25.44 10.07
CA LEU A 36 16.01 24.74 10.82
C LEU A 36 17.39 24.76 10.12
N ASP A 37 17.48 25.34 8.93
CA ASP A 37 18.66 25.28 8.06
C ASP A 37 19.15 23.84 7.85
N LYS A 38 18.22 22.95 7.52
CA LYS A 38 18.49 21.53 7.30
C LYS A 38 18.07 21.11 5.90
N GLU A 39 18.98 20.51 5.16
CA GLU A 39 18.67 19.85 3.89
C GLU A 39 17.81 18.58 4.12
N LYS A 40 18.15 17.83 5.17
CA LYS A 40 17.43 16.62 5.58
C LYS A 40 17.28 16.56 7.10
N MET A 41 16.22 15.91 7.54
CA MET A 41 15.84 15.81 8.95
C MET A 41 15.66 14.34 9.37
N ARG A 42 15.70 14.08 10.68
CA ARG A 42 15.08 12.87 11.23
C ARG A 42 13.61 13.16 11.46
N ILE A 43 12.75 12.31 10.93
CA ILE A 43 11.30 12.49 10.97
C ILE A 43 10.65 11.31 11.69
N VAL A 44 9.65 11.61 12.49
CA VAL A 44 8.80 10.58 13.13
C VAL A 44 7.36 10.83 12.71
N ASP A 45 6.76 9.83 12.06
CA ASP A 45 5.33 9.79 11.78
C ASP A 45 4.65 8.91 12.84
N GLY A 46 4.05 9.56 13.83
CA GLY A 46 3.51 8.90 15.03
C GLY A 46 2.22 8.11 14.79
N PHE A 47 1.53 8.34 13.68
CA PHE A 47 0.27 7.69 13.28
C PHE A 47 0.26 7.46 11.78
N SER A 48 1.21 6.61 11.32
CA SER A 48 1.57 6.50 9.91
C SER A 48 0.49 5.88 9.01
N GLY A 49 -0.42 5.10 9.57
CA GLY A 49 -1.53 4.48 8.85
C GLY A 49 -1.09 3.82 7.54
N SER A 50 -1.56 4.36 6.41
CA SER A 50 -1.17 3.90 5.07
C SER A 50 0.19 4.41 4.59
N THR A 51 0.97 5.08 5.42
CA THR A 51 2.28 5.70 5.13
C THR A 51 2.29 6.77 4.05
N VAL A 52 1.12 7.25 3.63
CA VAL A 52 1.03 8.24 2.54
C VAL A 52 1.78 9.55 2.88
N VAL A 53 1.73 9.99 4.13
CA VAL A 53 2.47 11.16 4.62
C VAL A 53 3.96 10.86 4.65
N SER A 54 4.36 9.77 5.30
CA SER A 54 5.76 9.33 5.40
C SER A 54 6.43 9.25 4.02
N ARG A 55 5.76 8.64 3.03
CA ARG A 55 6.24 8.54 1.64
C ARG A 55 6.40 9.92 0.99
N ALA A 56 5.45 10.82 1.21
CA ALA A 56 5.46 12.14 0.60
C ALA A 56 6.61 13.03 1.08
N ILE A 57 7.03 12.87 2.33
CA ILE A 57 8.10 13.66 2.96
C ILE A 57 9.42 12.89 3.07
N ALA A 58 9.50 11.67 2.57
CA ALA A 58 10.70 10.82 2.64
C ALA A 58 11.93 11.49 2.01
N SER A 59 11.75 12.29 0.94
CA SER A 59 12.85 13.04 0.32
C SER A 59 13.49 14.09 1.24
N LEU A 60 12.78 14.54 2.27
CA LEU A 60 13.29 15.50 3.28
C LEU A 60 13.93 14.80 4.49
N ALA A 61 13.94 13.46 4.50
CA ALA A 61 14.46 12.69 5.61
C ALA A 61 15.80 12.01 5.26
N TYR A 62 16.73 12.00 6.21
CA TYR A 62 17.83 11.03 6.21
C TYR A 62 17.47 9.79 7.01
N ASP A 63 16.45 9.89 7.87
CA ASP A 63 15.94 8.82 8.70
C ASP A 63 14.46 9.09 9.00
N ILE A 64 13.57 8.11 8.79
CA ILE A 64 12.14 8.24 9.02
C ILE A 64 11.61 7.05 9.80
N HIS A 65 10.99 7.33 10.93
CA HIS A 65 10.35 6.33 11.78
C HIS A 65 8.83 6.41 11.61
N CYS A 66 8.24 5.32 11.15
CA CYS A 66 6.79 5.16 11.07
C CYS A 66 6.30 4.39 12.29
N ASN A 67 5.31 4.91 13.00
CA ASN A 67 4.67 4.26 14.12
C ASN A 67 3.15 4.23 13.92
N ASP A 68 2.52 3.12 14.28
CA ASP A 68 1.07 2.99 14.32
C ASP A 68 0.68 1.85 15.27
N MET A 69 -0.53 1.89 15.83
CA MET A 69 -1.06 0.85 16.70
C MET A 69 -1.57 -0.37 15.92
N GLU A 70 -1.94 -0.17 14.66
CA GLU A 70 -2.58 -1.19 13.84
C GLU A 70 -1.54 -2.07 13.14
N ASN A 71 -1.70 -3.37 13.24
CA ASN A 71 -0.78 -4.34 12.65
C ASN A 71 -0.71 -4.21 11.12
N TYR A 72 -1.83 -3.90 10.46
CA TYR A 72 -1.82 -3.67 9.01
C TYR A 72 -0.99 -2.43 8.64
N ALA A 73 -1.00 -1.38 9.45
CA ALA A 73 -0.21 -0.17 9.21
C ALA A 73 1.30 -0.47 9.34
N TYR A 74 1.70 -1.30 10.31
CA TYR A 74 3.06 -1.80 10.41
C TYR A 74 3.50 -2.56 9.14
N LEU A 75 2.65 -3.45 8.62
CA LEU A 75 2.94 -4.18 7.38
C LEU A 75 3.03 -3.23 6.17
N MET A 76 2.17 -2.22 6.11
CA MET A 76 2.23 -1.17 5.08
C MET A 76 3.55 -0.38 5.17
N ALA A 77 3.96 0.00 6.38
CA ALA A 77 5.23 0.70 6.60
C ALA A 77 6.42 -0.16 6.15
N LYS A 78 6.46 -1.43 6.50
CA LYS A 78 7.49 -2.36 6.01
C LYS A 78 7.51 -2.43 4.48
N CYS A 79 6.36 -2.57 3.86
CA CYS A 79 6.25 -2.72 2.42
C CYS A 79 6.72 -1.46 1.65
N PHE A 80 6.38 -0.27 2.13
CA PHE A 80 6.61 0.97 1.39
C PHE A 80 7.87 1.73 1.80
N MET A 81 8.35 1.55 3.03
CA MET A 81 9.43 2.36 3.59
C MET A 81 10.74 1.57 3.78
N GLU A 82 10.68 0.24 3.89
CA GLU A 82 11.89 -0.58 3.94
C GLU A 82 12.39 -0.91 2.53
N LYS A 83 13.71 -0.87 2.36
CA LYS A 83 14.34 -1.32 1.12
C LYS A 83 14.67 -2.82 1.28
N PRO A 84 14.05 -3.71 0.51
CA PRO A 84 14.36 -5.14 0.58
C PRO A 84 15.79 -5.42 0.11
N SER A 85 16.42 -6.45 0.68
CA SER A 85 17.70 -6.96 0.20
C SER A 85 17.56 -7.54 -1.23
N GLU A 86 18.67 -7.73 -1.92
CA GLU A 86 18.64 -8.35 -3.27
C GLU A 86 18.05 -9.77 -3.24
N GLU A 87 18.30 -10.53 -2.19
CA GLU A 87 17.75 -11.86 -1.98
C GLU A 87 16.22 -11.80 -1.81
N GLN A 88 15.74 -10.91 -0.94
CA GLN A 88 14.31 -10.67 -0.75
C GLN A 88 13.63 -10.19 -2.03
N GLN A 89 14.29 -9.34 -2.84
CA GLN A 89 13.75 -8.90 -4.13
C GLN A 89 13.56 -10.07 -5.10
N LYS A 90 14.53 -11.01 -5.17
CA LYS A 90 14.42 -12.21 -6.00
C LYS A 90 13.29 -13.12 -5.52
N GLU A 91 13.17 -13.30 -4.21
CA GLU A 91 12.10 -14.11 -3.60
C GLU A 91 10.72 -13.50 -3.89
N ILE A 92 10.54 -12.19 -3.67
CA ILE A 92 9.30 -11.46 -3.98
C ILE A 92 8.96 -11.59 -5.48
N ALA A 93 9.93 -11.42 -6.37
CA ALA A 93 9.72 -11.57 -7.81
C ALA A 93 9.28 -13.00 -8.17
N SER A 94 9.83 -14.02 -7.52
CA SER A 94 9.42 -15.41 -7.70
C SER A 94 7.97 -15.65 -7.28
N TYR A 95 7.55 -15.11 -6.13
CA TYR A 95 6.15 -15.19 -5.69
C TYR A 95 5.19 -14.47 -6.64
N ILE A 96 5.55 -13.27 -7.10
CA ILE A 96 4.74 -12.51 -8.06
C ILE A 96 4.57 -13.31 -9.36
N ASN A 97 5.65 -13.85 -9.91
CA ASN A 97 5.59 -14.67 -11.12
C ASN A 97 4.73 -15.92 -10.94
N SER A 98 4.83 -16.58 -9.79
CA SER A 98 4.01 -17.76 -9.46
C SER A 98 2.53 -17.40 -9.35
N MET A 99 2.20 -16.29 -8.72
CA MET A 99 0.82 -15.79 -8.61
C MET A 99 0.25 -15.39 -9.97
N ASN A 100 1.03 -14.70 -10.80
CA ASN A 100 0.63 -14.33 -12.15
C ASN A 100 0.37 -15.58 -13.02
N ASN A 101 1.27 -16.56 -12.96
CA ASN A 101 1.09 -17.82 -13.68
C ASN A 101 -0.17 -18.56 -13.21
N LEU A 102 -0.44 -18.59 -11.91
CA LEU A 102 -1.67 -19.18 -11.38
C LEU A 102 -2.92 -18.42 -11.87
N ALA A 103 -2.87 -17.09 -11.90
CA ALA A 103 -3.98 -16.26 -12.38
C ALA A 103 -4.26 -16.43 -13.89
N GLU A 104 -3.22 -16.67 -14.70
CA GLU A 104 -3.35 -16.82 -16.15
C GLU A 104 -3.67 -18.26 -16.57
N ASN A 105 -3.08 -19.25 -15.94
CA ASN A 105 -3.07 -20.63 -16.41
C ASN A 105 -3.76 -21.63 -15.46
N GLY A 106 -4.13 -21.20 -14.23
CA GLY A 106 -4.65 -22.11 -13.22
C GLY A 106 -3.59 -23.11 -12.68
N PRO A 107 -4.01 -24.16 -12.03
CA PRO A 107 -5.40 -24.58 -11.79
C PRO A 107 -6.13 -23.67 -10.80
N TYR A 108 -7.35 -23.31 -11.13
CA TYR A 108 -8.22 -22.53 -10.23
C TYR A 108 -8.89 -23.44 -9.21
N VAL A 109 -8.77 -23.09 -7.95
CA VAL A 109 -9.37 -23.86 -6.85
C VAL A 109 -10.55 -23.08 -6.27
N GLU A 110 -11.72 -23.71 -6.27
CA GLU A 110 -12.90 -23.13 -5.64
C GLU A 110 -12.72 -23.10 -4.11
N GLY A 111 -12.41 -21.90 -3.60
CA GLY A 111 -12.28 -21.65 -2.18
C GLY A 111 -13.58 -21.13 -1.54
N ILE A 112 -13.46 -20.70 -0.30
CA ILE A 112 -14.57 -20.14 0.48
C ILE A 112 -15.15 -18.88 -0.17
N ILE A 113 -14.32 -18.06 -0.82
CA ILE A 113 -14.75 -16.83 -1.49
C ILE A 113 -15.62 -17.17 -2.69
N THR A 114 -15.20 -18.10 -3.53
CA THR A 114 -15.99 -18.56 -4.68
C THR A 114 -17.35 -19.11 -4.25
N LYS A 115 -17.37 -19.93 -3.20
CA LYS A 115 -18.60 -20.58 -2.71
C LYS A 115 -19.58 -19.61 -2.05
N LEU A 116 -19.08 -18.58 -1.36
CA LEU A 116 -19.92 -17.68 -0.55
C LEU A 116 -20.19 -16.32 -1.19
N TYR A 117 -19.34 -15.87 -2.13
CA TYR A 117 -19.36 -14.48 -2.63
C TYR A 117 -19.34 -14.36 -4.15
N ALA A 118 -19.27 -15.48 -4.88
CA ALA A 118 -19.43 -15.50 -6.32
C ALA A 118 -20.75 -16.18 -6.74
N PRO A 119 -21.34 -15.83 -7.90
CA PRO A 119 -22.51 -16.52 -8.42
C PRO A 119 -22.14 -17.94 -8.87
N ASN A 120 -23.13 -18.84 -8.94
CA ASN A 120 -22.91 -20.20 -9.44
C ASN A 120 -22.55 -20.19 -10.94
N ASN A 121 -23.09 -19.25 -11.68
CA ASN A 121 -22.77 -19.03 -13.10
C ASN A 121 -22.60 -17.52 -13.35
N THR A 122 -21.44 -17.11 -13.84
CA THR A 122 -21.14 -15.69 -14.11
C THR A 122 -21.96 -15.12 -15.28
N ILE A 123 -22.45 -15.96 -16.18
CA ILE A 123 -23.22 -15.55 -17.36
C ILE A 123 -24.75 -15.54 -17.05
N ASP A 124 -25.21 -16.47 -16.23
CA ASP A 124 -26.63 -16.63 -15.86
C ASP A 124 -26.78 -16.47 -14.33
N ILE A 125 -26.75 -15.21 -13.88
CA ILE A 125 -26.83 -14.86 -12.45
C ILE A 125 -28.31 -14.86 -12.05
N LYS A 126 -28.64 -15.64 -11.03
CA LYS A 126 -30.01 -15.74 -10.51
C LYS A 126 -30.26 -14.74 -9.39
N GLU A 127 -31.54 -14.39 -9.21
CA GLU A 127 -31.96 -13.52 -8.11
C GLU A 127 -31.54 -14.11 -6.75
N GLY A 128 -30.92 -13.27 -5.91
CA GLY A 128 -30.41 -13.64 -4.59
C GLY A 128 -28.98 -14.20 -4.57
N GLU A 129 -28.34 -14.40 -5.70
CA GLU A 129 -26.92 -14.78 -5.73
C GLU A 129 -26.02 -13.59 -5.43
N ARG A 130 -24.89 -13.86 -4.76
CA ARG A 130 -23.89 -12.86 -4.45
C ARG A 130 -22.95 -12.68 -5.64
N VAL A 131 -22.70 -11.42 -6.00
CA VAL A 131 -21.93 -11.03 -7.19
C VAL A 131 -20.71 -10.18 -6.84
N PHE A 132 -20.11 -10.39 -5.68
CA PHE A 132 -18.95 -9.62 -5.27
C PHE A 132 -17.67 -9.98 -6.03
N TYR A 133 -17.60 -11.22 -6.53
CA TYR A 133 -16.48 -11.74 -7.31
C TYR A 133 -17.00 -12.56 -8.50
N THR A 134 -16.21 -12.64 -9.55
CA THR A 134 -16.42 -13.60 -10.64
C THR A 134 -16.00 -15.00 -10.19
N ARG A 135 -16.59 -16.03 -10.80
CA ARG A 135 -16.23 -17.43 -10.53
C ARG A 135 -15.05 -17.85 -11.37
#